data_e68a0c6c44514d86adb40db467a141fd
#
_entry.id   e68a0c6c44514d86adb40db467a141fd
#
_cell.length_a   1.000
_cell.length_b   1.000
_cell.length_c   1.000
_cell.angle_alpha   90.00
_cell.angle_beta   90.00
_cell.angle_gamma   90.00
#
_symmetry.space_group_name_H-M   'P 1'
#
loop_
_entity.id
_entity.type
_entity.pdbx_description
1 polymer ?
#
loop_
_entity_poly.entity_id
_entity_poly.type
_entity_poly.pdbx_seq_one_letter_code
_entity_poly.pdbx_strand_id
1 'polypeptide(L)'
;MGMQPKLRFKGFTDDWEKRKFKTIVNRVSTTSQKETLPRIEYENIISDEGRLKNDVFEIGDSRKGIYFQKNDVLYGKLRPYLNNWFFATFQGIAIGDFWVLRAAPCISPKFIFSLIQSPRYKVVANMTTGTKMPRSDWNNVSATEFRIARNEDEQMKIGQLFLSLDDLITVNQRISELFLSDINGTLSLQFHPP
;
A
#
# COMPACT_ATOMS: atom_id res chain seq x y z
N MET A 1 -9.19 -23.77 -20.37
CA MET A 1 -8.41 -22.69 -21.04
C MET A 1 -7.64 -21.95 -19.99
N GLY A 2 -6.32 -21.99 -20.08
CA GLY A 2 -5.43 -21.22 -19.22
C GLY A 2 -5.66 -19.74 -19.44
N MET A 3 -5.56 -18.96 -18.38
CA MET A 3 -5.91 -17.55 -18.44
C MET A 3 -4.67 -16.71 -18.22
N GLN A 4 -4.23 -16.09 -19.32
CA GLN A 4 -3.07 -15.20 -19.32
C GLN A 4 -3.54 -13.73 -19.25
N PRO A 5 -2.76 -12.82 -18.64
CA PRO A 5 -3.03 -11.41 -18.69
C PRO A 5 -2.86 -10.86 -20.11
N LYS A 6 -3.56 -9.78 -20.45
CA LYS A 6 -3.44 -9.13 -21.79
C LYS A 6 -2.05 -8.54 -22.04
N LEU A 7 -1.41 -8.05 -20.97
CA LEU A 7 -0.04 -7.53 -21.00
C LEU A 7 0.83 -8.40 -20.10
N ARG A 8 2.01 -8.75 -20.58
CA ARG A 8 2.94 -9.63 -19.87
C ARG A 8 4.38 -9.30 -20.22
N PHE A 9 5.28 -9.49 -19.28
CA PHE A 9 6.71 -9.43 -19.57
C PHE A 9 7.13 -10.56 -20.52
N LYS A 10 8.03 -10.25 -21.46
CA LYS A 10 8.58 -11.25 -22.38
C LYS A 10 9.31 -12.35 -21.59
N GLY A 11 9.11 -13.60 -21.99
CA GLY A 11 9.77 -14.77 -21.41
C GLY A 11 8.94 -15.55 -20.40
N PHE A 12 7.76 -15.07 -20.01
CA PHE A 12 6.84 -15.80 -19.14
C PHE A 12 5.68 -16.36 -19.97
N THR A 13 5.48 -17.67 -19.90
CA THR A 13 4.47 -18.38 -20.70
C THR A 13 3.47 -19.14 -19.84
N ASP A 14 3.78 -19.38 -18.55
CA ASP A 14 2.93 -20.12 -17.64
C ASP A 14 1.59 -19.43 -17.40
N ASP A 15 0.52 -20.20 -17.25
CA ASP A 15 -0.77 -19.67 -16.90
C ASP A 15 -0.77 -19.11 -15.48
N TRP A 16 -1.45 -17.99 -15.30
CA TRP A 16 -1.75 -17.47 -13.98
C TRP A 16 -2.73 -18.38 -13.27
N GLU A 17 -2.59 -18.49 -11.95
CA GLU A 17 -3.45 -19.32 -11.11
C GLU A 17 -4.36 -18.49 -10.22
N LYS A 18 -5.47 -19.08 -9.80
CA LYS A 18 -6.34 -18.50 -8.78
C LYS A 18 -5.88 -18.96 -7.41
N ARG A 19 -5.63 -18.03 -6.52
CA ARG A 19 -5.27 -18.30 -5.12
C ARG A 19 -6.14 -17.46 -4.19
N LYS A 20 -6.62 -18.08 -3.12
CA LYS A 20 -7.28 -17.33 -2.03
C LYS A 20 -6.28 -16.40 -1.37
N PHE A 21 -6.69 -15.18 -1.05
CA PHE A 21 -5.78 -14.18 -0.47
C PHE A 21 -5.03 -14.69 0.77
N LYS A 22 -5.72 -15.43 1.66
CA LYS A 22 -5.11 -16.06 2.85
C LYS A 22 -4.01 -17.07 2.55
N THR A 23 -3.87 -17.55 1.32
CA THR A 23 -2.80 -18.51 0.95
C THR A 23 -1.58 -17.82 0.36
N ILE A 24 -1.67 -16.53 0.09
CA ILE A 24 -0.58 -15.72 -0.47
C ILE A 24 -0.07 -14.65 0.50
N VAL A 25 -0.80 -14.41 1.60
CA VAL A 25 -0.37 -13.50 2.67
C VAL A 25 -0.63 -14.10 4.05
N ASN A 26 0.22 -13.76 5.01
CA ASN A 26 0.02 -13.99 6.42
C ASN A 26 -0.34 -12.66 7.08
N ARG A 27 -1.49 -12.60 7.76
CA ARG A 27 -1.83 -11.42 8.57
C ARG A 27 -1.07 -11.47 9.89
N VAL A 28 -0.15 -10.53 10.07
CA VAL A 28 0.66 -10.42 11.29
C VAL A 28 -0.21 -9.90 12.44
N SER A 29 -0.12 -10.55 13.61
CA SER A 29 -0.82 -10.15 14.84
C SER A 29 0.14 -9.86 16.00
N THR A 30 1.44 -10.07 15.80
CA THR A 30 2.46 -9.80 16.83
C THR A 30 2.46 -8.32 17.16
N THR A 31 2.30 -8.00 18.44
CA THR A 31 2.32 -6.62 18.93
C THR A 31 3.64 -6.27 19.59
N SER A 32 3.97 -4.97 19.60
CA SER A 32 5.15 -4.42 20.25
C SER A 32 4.84 -3.07 20.89
N GLN A 33 5.64 -2.71 21.91
CA GLN A 33 5.64 -1.41 22.58
C GLN A 33 7.06 -0.80 22.62
N LYS A 34 8.01 -1.36 21.83
CA LYS A 34 9.39 -0.88 21.82
C LYS A 34 9.47 0.60 21.43
N GLU A 35 9.95 1.44 22.35
CA GLU A 35 10.07 2.89 22.13
C GLU A 35 11.13 3.27 21.10
N THR A 36 12.03 2.34 20.79
CA THR A 36 13.08 2.54 19.76
C THR A 36 12.61 2.30 18.33
N LEU A 37 11.34 1.94 18.13
CA LEU A 37 10.78 1.71 16.81
C LEU A 37 9.85 2.86 16.40
N PRO A 38 9.92 3.33 15.15
CA PRO A 38 9.01 4.34 14.64
C PRO A 38 7.58 3.81 14.58
N ARG A 39 6.61 4.72 14.68
CA ARG A 39 5.18 4.42 14.62
C ARG A 39 4.57 4.98 13.36
N ILE A 40 3.67 4.19 12.77
CA ILE A 40 2.86 4.61 11.64
C ILE A 40 1.39 4.59 12.04
N GLU A 41 0.74 5.72 11.83
CA GLU A 41 -0.70 5.95 12.00
C GLU A 41 -1.32 6.34 10.65
N TYR A 42 -2.66 6.39 10.59
CA TYR A 42 -3.37 6.80 9.36
C TYR A 42 -2.95 8.18 8.87
N GLU A 43 -2.77 9.11 9.79
CA GLU A 43 -2.38 10.50 9.50
C GLU A 43 -0.99 10.63 8.89
N ASN A 44 -0.12 9.63 9.09
CA ASN A 44 1.19 9.60 8.48
C ASN A 44 1.16 9.19 7.01
N ILE A 45 0.07 8.55 6.53
CA ILE A 45 -0.02 8.03 5.16
C ILE A 45 -0.75 9.04 4.28
N ILE A 46 -0.21 9.25 3.07
CA ILE A 46 -0.92 9.96 2.02
C ILE A 46 -1.85 8.96 1.34
N SER A 47 -3.17 9.22 1.45
CA SER A 47 -4.20 8.37 0.86
C SER A 47 -3.98 8.20 -0.64
N ASP A 48 -4.20 6.97 -1.14
CA ASP A 48 -4.02 6.55 -2.55
C ASP A 48 -2.57 6.56 -3.08
N GLU A 49 -1.60 7.09 -2.34
CA GLU A 49 -0.23 7.21 -2.83
C GLU A 49 0.74 6.18 -2.25
N GLY A 50 0.39 5.56 -1.12
CA GLY A 50 1.27 4.57 -0.47
C GLY A 50 2.55 5.14 0.11
N ARG A 51 2.58 6.44 0.38
CA ARG A 51 3.73 7.19 0.91
C ARG A 51 3.43 7.81 2.26
N LEU A 52 4.48 8.12 2.98
CA LEU A 52 4.39 8.86 4.25
C LEU A 52 4.44 10.37 3.99
N LYS A 53 3.65 11.13 4.76
CA LYS A 53 3.60 12.60 4.68
C LYS A 53 4.85 13.26 5.23
N ASN A 54 5.35 12.73 6.34
CA ASN A 54 6.41 13.32 7.13
C ASN A 54 7.42 12.25 7.56
N ASP A 55 8.52 12.68 8.12
CA ASP A 55 9.43 11.81 8.84
C ASP A 55 8.71 11.20 10.05
N VAL A 56 8.63 9.88 10.07
CA VAL A 56 7.97 9.09 11.13
C VAL A 56 8.99 8.44 12.07
N PHE A 57 10.26 8.82 11.97
CA PHE A 57 11.34 8.24 12.77
C PHE A 57 11.48 8.84 14.16
N GLU A 58 10.49 9.59 14.62
CA GLU A 58 10.40 9.96 16.05
C GLU A 58 10.29 8.69 16.90
N ILE A 59 11.13 8.62 17.92
CA ILE A 59 11.17 7.54 18.90
C ILE A 59 10.72 8.03 20.27
N GLY A 60 10.48 7.11 21.21
CA GLY A 60 10.05 7.44 22.58
C GLY A 60 8.55 7.26 22.82
N ASP A 61 7.78 6.90 21.81
CA ASP A 61 6.37 6.56 21.98
C ASP A 61 6.23 5.09 22.45
N SER A 62 5.51 4.86 23.56
CA SER A 62 5.30 3.55 24.17
C SER A 62 3.95 2.89 23.82
N ARG A 63 3.15 3.51 22.95
CA ARG A 63 1.85 2.95 22.55
C ARG A 63 2.01 1.59 21.88
N LYS A 64 1.16 0.65 22.27
CA LYS A 64 1.12 -0.71 21.72
C LYS A 64 0.49 -0.72 20.35
N GLY A 65 1.14 -1.40 19.38
CA GLY A 65 0.61 -1.61 18.05
C GLY A 65 1.12 -2.90 17.42
N ILE A 66 0.79 -3.14 16.16
CA ILE A 66 1.22 -4.33 15.43
C ILE A 66 2.64 -4.09 14.89
N TYR A 67 3.56 -4.98 15.25
CA TYR A 67 4.93 -4.95 14.75
C TYR A 67 4.96 -5.32 13.26
N PHE A 68 5.63 -4.51 12.46
CA PHE A 68 5.89 -4.80 11.05
C PHE A 68 7.39 -4.79 10.75
N GLN A 69 7.76 -5.52 9.71
CA GLN A 69 9.12 -5.62 9.20
C GLN A 69 9.22 -4.99 7.82
N LYS A 70 10.45 -4.74 7.37
CA LYS A 70 10.70 -4.40 5.97
C LYS A 70 10.06 -5.43 5.04
N ASN A 71 9.44 -4.96 3.95
CA ASN A 71 8.66 -5.72 2.98
C ASN A 71 7.27 -6.19 3.45
N ASP A 72 6.84 -5.88 4.67
CA ASP A 72 5.43 -6.03 5.02
C ASP A 72 4.59 -4.94 4.32
N VAL A 73 3.33 -5.25 4.06
CA VAL A 73 2.36 -4.30 3.52
C VAL A 73 1.38 -3.91 4.62
N LEU A 74 1.32 -2.62 4.95
CA LEU A 74 0.32 -2.07 5.85
C LEU A 74 -0.92 -1.71 5.04
N TYR A 75 -2.08 -2.16 5.48
CA TYR A 75 -3.37 -1.83 4.88
C TYR A 75 -4.33 -1.29 5.93
N GLY A 76 -4.78 -0.06 5.72
CA GLY A 76 -5.75 0.60 6.58
C GLY A 76 -7.15 0.02 6.36
N LYS A 77 -7.62 -0.78 7.33
CA LYS A 77 -8.93 -1.44 7.24
C LYS A 77 -10.12 -0.54 7.58
N LEU A 78 -9.92 0.57 8.29
CA LEU A 78 -10.95 1.57 8.60
C LEU A 78 -11.13 2.51 7.41
N ARG A 79 -12.38 2.72 7.00
CA ARG A 79 -12.75 3.53 5.83
C ARG A 79 -11.90 3.14 4.60
N PRO A 80 -12.02 1.89 4.14
CA PRO A 80 -11.12 1.33 3.10
C PRO A 80 -11.15 2.11 1.79
N TYR A 81 -12.20 2.88 1.53
CA TYR A 81 -12.30 3.79 0.38
C TYR A 81 -11.26 4.93 0.39
N LEU A 82 -10.63 5.20 1.55
CA LEU A 82 -9.54 6.18 1.65
C LEU A 82 -8.21 5.63 1.13
N ASN A 83 -8.13 4.32 0.87
CA ASN A 83 -6.95 3.69 0.27
C ASN A 83 -5.63 4.00 1.02
N ASN A 84 -5.67 3.86 2.35
CA ASN A 84 -4.49 4.02 3.18
C ASN A 84 -3.69 2.72 3.18
N TRP A 85 -2.64 2.65 2.40
CA TRP A 85 -1.70 1.54 2.35
C TRP A 85 -0.27 2.05 2.35
N PHE A 86 0.66 1.20 2.78
CA PHE A 86 2.08 1.53 2.80
C PHE A 86 2.92 0.27 2.60
N PHE A 87 3.93 0.35 1.72
CA PHE A 87 4.93 -0.70 1.56
C PHE A 87 6.10 -0.41 2.50
N ALA A 88 6.32 -1.28 3.49
CA ALA A 88 7.30 -1.04 4.53
C ALA A 88 8.74 -1.16 4.00
N THR A 89 9.48 -0.07 3.99
CA THR A 89 10.91 -0.01 3.67
C THR A 89 11.81 -0.15 4.89
N PHE A 90 11.23 -0.10 6.09
CA PHE A 90 11.86 -0.24 7.40
C PHE A 90 10.97 -1.07 8.35
N GLN A 91 11.42 -1.32 9.56
CA GLN A 91 10.64 -1.97 10.61
C GLN A 91 10.03 -0.94 11.55
N GLY A 92 8.86 -1.23 12.11
CA GLY A 92 8.17 -0.29 12.99
C GLY A 92 6.92 -0.89 13.64
N ILE A 93 6.06 -0.02 14.14
CA ILE A 93 4.82 -0.38 14.83
C ILE A 93 3.67 0.36 14.14
N ALA A 94 2.68 -0.39 13.65
CA ALA A 94 1.44 0.15 13.09
C ALA A 94 0.42 0.36 14.22
N ILE A 95 -0.02 1.62 14.41
CA ILE A 95 -0.97 2.02 15.43
C ILE A 95 -2.35 2.22 14.79
N GLY A 96 -3.37 1.65 15.41
CA GLY A 96 -4.75 1.80 14.96
C GLY A 96 -5.25 0.64 14.08
N ASP A 97 -6.18 0.94 13.19
CA ASP A 97 -6.95 -0.06 12.44
C ASP A 97 -6.22 -0.60 11.19
N PHE A 98 -4.98 -1.06 11.34
CA PHE A 98 -4.22 -1.68 10.24
C PHE A 98 -4.33 -3.20 10.21
N TRP A 99 -4.21 -3.76 9.01
CA TRP A 99 -3.69 -5.09 8.78
C TRP A 99 -2.22 -4.96 8.35
N VAL A 100 -1.36 -5.73 8.99
CA VAL A 100 0.01 -5.93 8.52
C VAL A 100 0.03 -7.25 7.77
N LEU A 101 0.32 -7.17 6.49
CA LEU A 101 0.27 -8.28 5.54
C LEU A 101 1.69 -8.67 5.14
N ARG A 102 2.09 -9.88 5.49
CA ARG A 102 3.39 -10.45 5.10
C ARG A 102 3.18 -11.44 3.98
N ALA A 103 3.94 -11.32 2.90
CA ALA A 103 3.91 -12.27 1.80
C ALA A 103 4.22 -13.68 2.29
N ALA A 104 3.48 -14.67 1.80
CA ALA A 104 3.78 -16.08 2.03
C ALA A 104 5.05 -16.50 1.27
N PRO A 105 5.68 -17.65 1.60
CA PRO A 105 6.81 -18.17 0.84
C PRO A 105 6.51 -18.23 -0.66
N CYS A 106 7.50 -17.90 -1.49
CA CYS A 106 7.42 -17.86 -2.96
C CYS A 106 6.38 -16.85 -3.51
N ILE A 107 6.03 -15.85 -2.70
CA ILE A 107 5.20 -14.71 -3.13
C ILE A 107 6.00 -13.42 -2.95
N SER A 108 6.08 -12.63 -4.01
CA SER A 108 6.76 -11.33 -3.97
C SER A 108 6.00 -10.32 -3.12
N PRO A 109 6.62 -9.70 -2.09
CA PRO A 109 5.99 -8.65 -1.29
C PRO A 109 5.54 -7.44 -2.12
N LYS A 110 6.33 -7.05 -3.12
CA LYS A 110 5.99 -5.94 -4.03
C LYS A 110 4.76 -6.27 -4.88
N PHE A 111 4.60 -7.55 -5.27
CA PHE A 111 3.40 -8.00 -5.95
C PHE A 111 2.16 -7.91 -5.05
N ILE A 112 2.26 -8.30 -3.77
CA ILE A 112 1.16 -8.14 -2.81
C ILE A 112 0.78 -6.66 -2.68
N PHE A 113 1.76 -5.75 -2.63
CA PHE A 113 1.49 -4.32 -2.58
C PHE A 113 0.72 -3.82 -3.83
N SER A 114 1.12 -4.27 -5.03
CA SER A 114 0.37 -3.95 -6.26
C SER A 114 -1.01 -4.60 -6.29
N LEU A 115 -1.14 -5.82 -5.76
CA LEU A 115 -2.41 -6.56 -5.73
C LEU A 115 -3.47 -5.85 -4.87
N ILE A 116 -3.10 -5.30 -3.70
CA ILE A 116 -4.05 -4.59 -2.83
C ILE A 116 -4.53 -3.28 -3.43
N GLN A 117 -3.82 -2.72 -4.40
CA GLN A 117 -4.21 -1.52 -5.14
C GLN A 117 -5.15 -1.84 -6.32
N SER A 118 -5.27 -3.13 -6.69
CA SER A 118 -6.08 -3.54 -7.82
C SER A 118 -7.58 -3.24 -7.63
N PRO A 119 -8.32 -2.93 -8.72
CA PRO A 119 -9.76 -2.68 -8.64
C PRO A 119 -10.53 -3.83 -7.96
N ARG A 120 -10.12 -5.09 -8.20
CA ARG A 120 -10.76 -6.25 -7.57
C ARG A 120 -10.57 -6.25 -6.05
N TYR A 121 -9.37 -5.94 -5.57
CA TYR A 121 -9.12 -5.87 -4.13
C TYR A 121 -9.91 -4.73 -3.49
N LYS A 122 -9.89 -3.55 -4.10
CA LYS A 122 -10.64 -2.37 -3.64
C LYS A 122 -12.13 -2.68 -3.51
N VAL A 123 -12.75 -3.36 -4.49
CA VAL A 123 -14.16 -3.76 -4.43
C VAL A 123 -14.41 -4.64 -3.22
N VAL A 124 -13.64 -5.70 -3.02
CA VAL A 124 -13.84 -6.65 -1.92
C VAL A 124 -13.58 -6.02 -0.56
N ALA A 125 -12.53 -5.21 -0.45
CA ALA A 125 -12.17 -4.51 0.79
C ALA A 125 -13.24 -3.48 1.21
N ASN A 126 -14.00 -2.94 0.24
CA ASN A 126 -15.10 -2.00 0.48
C ASN A 126 -16.47 -2.70 0.64
N MET A 127 -16.56 -4.03 0.57
CA MET A 127 -17.75 -4.78 0.93
C MET A 127 -17.93 -4.74 2.45
N THR A 128 -18.52 -3.66 2.94
CA THR A 128 -18.77 -3.45 4.36
C THR A 128 -20.26 -3.42 4.62
N THR A 129 -20.68 -3.91 5.77
CA THR A 129 -22.08 -3.78 6.20
C THR A 129 -22.29 -2.40 6.82
N GLY A 130 -23.01 -1.56 6.12
CA GLY A 130 -23.64 -0.28 6.40
C GLY A 130 -23.43 0.40 7.75
N THR A 131 -22.20 0.70 8.14
CA THR A 131 -21.90 1.39 9.39
C THR A 131 -21.38 2.80 9.14
N LYS A 132 -21.58 3.71 10.11
CA LYS A 132 -21.03 5.09 10.09
C LYS A 132 -19.49 5.09 9.96
N MET A 133 -18.83 4.00 10.39
CA MET A 133 -17.37 3.82 10.30
C MET A 133 -17.05 2.44 9.68
N PRO A 134 -17.16 2.31 8.34
CA PRO A 134 -17.00 1.04 7.67
C PRO A 134 -15.58 0.50 7.84
N ARG A 135 -15.46 -0.81 8.04
CA ARG A 135 -14.18 -1.53 8.09
C ARG A 135 -14.19 -2.68 7.11
N SER A 136 -13.04 -2.90 6.47
CA SER A 136 -12.84 -4.11 5.67
C SER A 136 -12.99 -5.35 6.54
N ASP A 137 -13.72 -6.34 6.04
CA ASP A 137 -13.87 -7.64 6.69
C ASP A 137 -12.78 -8.60 6.22
N TRP A 138 -11.98 -9.08 7.17
CA TRP A 138 -10.93 -10.05 6.88
C TRP A 138 -11.47 -11.36 6.29
N ASN A 139 -12.61 -11.83 6.74
CA ASN A 139 -13.18 -13.09 6.23
C ASN A 139 -13.49 -12.98 4.74
N ASN A 140 -14.09 -11.85 4.31
CA ASN A 140 -14.38 -11.59 2.91
C ASN A 140 -13.11 -11.46 2.08
N VAL A 141 -12.16 -10.62 2.52
CA VAL A 141 -10.90 -10.39 1.79
C VAL A 141 -10.08 -11.67 1.73
N SER A 142 -9.90 -12.37 2.86
CA SER A 142 -9.03 -13.55 2.94
C SER A 142 -9.53 -14.75 2.14
N ALA A 143 -10.85 -14.89 2.01
CA ALA A 143 -11.50 -15.95 1.24
C ALA A 143 -11.57 -15.67 -0.27
N THR A 144 -11.39 -14.41 -0.67
CA THR A 144 -11.46 -14.00 -2.08
C THR A 144 -10.30 -14.56 -2.88
N GLU A 145 -10.61 -15.05 -4.08
CA GLU A 145 -9.63 -15.55 -5.02
C GLU A 145 -9.10 -14.42 -5.90
N PHE A 146 -7.78 -14.34 -5.99
CA PHE A 146 -7.07 -13.46 -6.90
C PHE A 146 -6.29 -14.29 -7.92
N ARG A 147 -6.11 -13.71 -9.11
CA ARG A 147 -5.23 -14.28 -10.12
C ARG A 147 -3.83 -13.77 -9.87
N ILE A 148 -2.89 -14.70 -9.82
CA ILE A 148 -1.48 -14.39 -9.58
C ILE A 148 -0.59 -15.11 -10.58
N ALA A 149 0.52 -14.52 -10.93
CA ALA A 149 1.57 -15.21 -11.66
C ALA A 149 2.12 -16.36 -10.81
N ARG A 150 2.37 -17.53 -11.41
CA ARG A 150 3.00 -18.66 -10.70
C ARG A 150 4.47 -18.43 -10.42
N ASN A 151 5.13 -17.77 -11.34
CA ASN A 151 6.56 -17.51 -11.25
C ASN A 151 6.82 -16.28 -10.39
N GLU A 152 7.66 -16.43 -9.36
CA GLU A 152 8.01 -15.36 -8.42
C GLU A 152 8.77 -14.22 -9.11
N ASP A 153 9.61 -14.51 -10.12
CA ASP A 153 10.33 -13.48 -10.88
C ASP A 153 9.36 -12.60 -11.68
N GLU A 154 8.29 -13.20 -12.23
CA GLU A 154 7.22 -12.44 -12.89
C GLU A 154 6.50 -11.54 -11.88
N GLN A 155 6.17 -12.06 -10.69
CA GLN A 155 5.58 -11.28 -9.62
C GLN A 155 6.50 -10.12 -9.20
N MET A 156 7.80 -10.37 -9.05
CA MET A 156 8.77 -9.32 -8.71
C MET A 156 8.82 -8.23 -9.78
N LYS A 157 8.86 -8.58 -11.07
CA LYS A 157 8.86 -7.60 -12.16
C LYS A 157 7.59 -6.77 -12.18
N ILE A 158 6.42 -7.39 -11.97
CA ILE A 158 5.15 -6.68 -11.89
C ILE A 158 5.17 -5.71 -10.71
N GLY A 159 5.50 -6.18 -9.52
CA GLY A 159 5.55 -5.34 -8.33
C GLY A 159 6.55 -4.19 -8.45
N GLN A 160 7.73 -4.43 -9.04
CA GLN A 160 8.72 -3.38 -9.29
C GLN A 160 8.23 -2.35 -10.29
N LEU A 161 7.56 -2.78 -11.38
CA LEU A 161 7.00 -1.86 -12.38
C LEU A 161 5.99 -0.90 -11.72
N PHE A 162 5.06 -1.41 -10.92
CA PHE A 162 4.07 -0.55 -10.26
C PHE A 162 4.70 0.41 -9.26
N LEU A 163 5.66 -0.05 -8.44
CA LEU A 163 6.40 0.86 -7.56
C LEU A 163 7.13 1.96 -8.32
N SER A 164 7.77 1.62 -9.45
CA SER A 164 8.45 2.62 -10.29
C SER A 164 7.47 3.62 -10.93
N LEU A 165 6.26 3.19 -11.28
CA LEU A 165 5.21 4.08 -11.78
C LEU A 165 4.70 5.01 -10.68
N ASP A 166 4.49 4.50 -9.47
CA ASP A 166 4.09 5.31 -8.32
C ASP A 166 5.15 6.38 -8.00
N ASP A 167 6.44 6.03 -8.05
CA ASP A 167 7.54 6.96 -7.87
C ASP A 167 7.54 8.06 -8.95
N LEU A 168 7.35 7.70 -10.22
CA LEU A 168 7.29 8.65 -11.34
C LEU A 168 6.09 9.60 -11.23
N ILE A 169 4.91 9.08 -10.87
CA ILE A 169 3.70 9.89 -10.64
C ILE A 169 3.99 10.92 -9.53
N THR A 170 4.59 10.46 -8.44
CA THR A 170 4.98 11.31 -7.32
C THR A 170 5.93 12.44 -7.71
N VAL A 171 6.99 12.13 -8.47
CA VAL A 171 7.95 13.13 -8.92
C VAL A 171 7.26 14.17 -9.81
N ASN A 172 6.42 13.73 -10.75
CA ASN A 172 5.68 14.64 -11.62
C ASN A 172 4.70 15.55 -10.86
N GLN A 173 4.02 15.02 -9.84
CA GLN A 173 3.14 15.82 -8.98
C GLN A 173 3.92 16.91 -8.24
N ARG A 174 5.05 16.56 -7.63
CA ARG A 174 5.91 17.53 -6.93
C ARG A 174 6.45 18.62 -7.86
N ILE A 175 6.88 18.25 -9.07
CA ILE A 175 7.32 19.21 -10.08
C ILE A 175 6.18 20.17 -10.42
N SER A 176 4.97 19.66 -10.65
CA SER A 176 3.79 20.48 -10.95
C SER A 176 3.45 21.45 -9.81
N GLU A 177 3.52 21.00 -8.55
CA GLU A 177 3.28 21.83 -7.37
C GLU A 177 4.32 22.95 -7.25
N LEU A 178 5.59 22.66 -7.49
CA LEU A 178 6.68 23.67 -7.49
C LEU A 178 6.45 24.73 -8.57
N PHE A 179 6.12 24.34 -9.81
CA PHE A 179 5.81 25.29 -10.88
C PHE A 179 4.62 26.18 -10.55
N LEU A 180 3.55 25.62 -9.98
CA LEU A 180 2.37 26.39 -9.57
C LEU A 180 2.70 27.36 -8.44
N SER A 181 3.54 26.97 -7.49
CA SER A 181 4.02 27.83 -6.42
C SER A 181 4.83 29.01 -6.94
N ASP A 182 5.74 28.77 -7.88
CA ASP A 182 6.57 29.81 -8.50
C ASP A 182 5.73 30.82 -9.31
N ILE A 183 4.77 30.34 -10.07
CA ILE A 183 3.84 31.19 -10.83
C ILE A 183 3.02 32.07 -9.89
N ASN A 184 2.46 31.50 -8.82
CA ASN A 184 1.67 32.26 -7.84
C ASN A 184 2.52 33.28 -7.07
N GLY A 185 3.78 32.91 -6.72
CA GLY A 185 4.74 33.82 -6.10
C GLY A 185 5.06 35.01 -7.01
N THR A 186 5.28 34.77 -8.30
CA THR A 186 5.60 35.80 -9.28
C THR A 186 4.40 36.73 -9.53
N LEU A 187 3.18 36.19 -9.61
CA LEU A 187 1.95 36.99 -9.78
C LEU A 187 1.67 37.87 -8.55
N SER A 188 1.93 37.41 -7.34
CA SER A 188 1.71 38.19 -6.12
C SER A 188 2.64 39.40 -6.01
N LEU A 189 3.84 39.33 -6.59
CA LEU A 189 4.80 40.43 -6.64
C LEU A 189 4.43 41.52 -7.65
N GLN A 190 3.62 41.19 -8.67
CA GLN A 190 3.21 42.15 -9.71
C GLN A 190 1.96 42.98 -9.32
N PHE A 191 1.24 42.61 -8.28
CA PHE A 191 -0.01 43.25 -7.85
C PHE A 191 0.08 43.96 -6.50
N HIS A 192 1.23 44.51 -6.12
CA HIS A 192 1.28 45.53 -5.06
C HIS A 192 1.21 46.90 -5.72
N PRO A 193 0.05 47.58 -5.67
CA PRO A 193 -0.02 48.99 -6.08
C PRO A 193 0.76 49.88 -5.10
N PRO A 194 1.32 50.96 -5.57
CA PRO A 194 2.12 51.91 -4.76
C PRO A 194 1.27 52.56 -3.67
#